data_57ee4e1024e65474a5e2c5dde17f5474
#
_entry.id   57ee4e1024e65474a5e2c5dde17f5474
#
_cell.length_a   1.000
_cell.length_b   1.000
_cell.length_c   1.000
_cell.angle_alpha   90.00
_cell.angle_beta   90.00
_cell.angle_gamma   90.00
#
_symmetry.space_group_name_H-M   'P 1'
#
loop_
_entity.id
_entity.type
_entity.pdbx_description
1 polymer ?
#
loop_
_entity_poly.entity_id
_entity_poly.type
_entity_poly.pdbx_seq_one_letter_code
_entity_poly.pdbx_strand_id
1 'polypeptide(L)'
;MRVTRDMVHEDLQPYYNRLRGFEAVIKYRWLSKLANRLLNRAVAGKNRDTLNCDEVYIPSSDGRWQIRARVYKPLQQDRPLPLLIYFHGGGYVLGAPEMSADVLERFINTRPCVVVAPDYRKAYTEPFPAGFNDCYETLLWATNNAEQLGARCDRVMVAGHSAGGGLTAAVTWKARDSGAV
;
A
#
# COMPACT_ATOMS: atom_id res chain seq x y z
N MET A 1 19.46 -17.90 13.33
CA MET A 1 20.79 -17.38 13.00
C MET A 1 20.76 -15.86 13.11
N ARG A 2 21.71 -15.24 13.80
CA ARG A 2 21.76 -13.78 13.96
C ARG A 2 22.76 -13.24 12.94
N VAL A 3 22.31 -12.33 12.08
CA VAL A 3 23.21 -11.66 11.12
C VAL A 3 24.17 -10.76 11.90
N THR A 4 25.46 -10.91 11.66
CA THR A 4 26.55 -10.10 12.25
C THR A 4 27.07 -9.10 11.22
N ARG A 5 27.80 -8.06 11.67
CA ARG A 5 28.27 -6.99 10.78
C ARG A 5 29.23 -7.51 9.69
N ASP A 6 30.03 -8.49 10.00
CA ASP A 6 30.99 -9.14 9.10
C ASP A 6 30.33 -9.99 8.00
N MET A 7 29.05 -10.39 8.19
CA MET A 7 28.25 -11.07 7.18
C MET A 7 27.61 -10.10 6.15
N VAL A 8 27.73 -8.79 6.38
CA VAL A 8 27.17 -7.77 5.51
C VAL A 8 28.23 -7.23 4.57
N HIS A 9 27.89 -7.11 3.27
CA HIS A 9 28.80 -6.54 2.27
C HIS A 9 29.35 -5.18 2.74
N GLU A 10 30.60 -4.90 2.46
CA GLU A 10 31.33 -3.71 2.97
C GLU A 10 30.59 -2.39 2.71
N ASP A 11 30.01 -2.21 1.52
CA ASP A 11 29.23 -1.02 1.16
C ASP A 11 27.97 -0.82 2.00
N LEU A 12 27.44 -1.89 2.60
CA LEU A 12 26.23 -1.87 3.42
C LEU A 12 26.51 -1.82 4.93
N GLN A 13 27.76 -2.06 5.35
CA GLN A 13 28.15 -2.06 6.75
C GLN A 13 27.87 -0.73 7.47
N PRO A 14 27.98 0.46 6.84
CA PRO A 14 27.62 1.73 7.49
C PRO A 14 26.16 1.78 7.93
N TYR A 15 25.27 1.06 7.25
CA TYR A 15 23.83 1.04 7.53
C TYR A 15 23.44 -0.05 8.54
N TYR A 16 24.32 -0.95 8.92
CA TYR A 16 24.04 -2.11 9.77
C TYR A 16 23.37 -1.73 11.10
N ASN A 17 23.86 -0.70 11.79
CA ASN A 17 23.29 -0.26 13.08
C ASN A 17 21.88 0.35 12.90
N ARG A 18 21.61 1.04 11.79
CA ARG A 18 20.28 1.57 11.45
C ARG A 18 19.27 0.43 11.24
N LEU A 19 19.69 -0.61 10.52
CA LEU A 19 18.83 -1.77 10.25
C LEU A 19 18.52 -2.56 11.53
N ARG A 20 19.46 -2.65 12.48
CA ARG A 20 19.21 -3.26 13.79
C ARG A 20 18.19 -2.50 14.63
N GLY A 21 18.15 -1.18 14.55
CA GLY A 21 17.10 -0.38 15.20
C GLY A 21 15.69 -0.73 14.69
N PHE A 22 15.58 -1.08 13.41
CA PHE A 22 14.33 -1.49 12.79
C PHE A 22 13.81 -2.84 13.31
N GLU A 23 14.72 -3.76 13.69
CA GLU A 23 14.35 -5.05 14.31
C GLU A 23 13.54 -4.87 15.59
N ALA A 24 13.92 -3.92 16.44
CA ALA A 24 13.20 -3.60 17.67
C ALA A 24 11.78 -3.07 17.39
N VAL A 25 11.63 -2.25 16.37
CA VAL A 25 10.32 -1.71 15.97
C VAL A 25 9.37 -2.82 15.54
N ILE A 26 9.86 -3.80 14.78
CA ILE A 26 9.03 -4.93 14.34
C ILE A 26 8.73 -5.89 15.50
N LYS A 27 9.71 -6.11 16.39
CA LYS A 27 9.61 -7.07 17.49
C LYS A 27 8.62 -6.67 18.57
N TYR A 28 8.53 -5.37 18.88
CA TYR A 28 7.71 -4.89 19.99
C TYR A 28 6.46 -4.17 19.47
N ARG A 29 5.28 -4.76 19.68
CA ARG A 29 3.98 -4.22 19.24
C ARG A 29 3.75 -2.76 19.61
N TRP A 30 4.15 -2.33 20.81
CA TRP A 30 4.00 -0.94 21.24
C TRP A 30 4.90 0.02 20.46
N LEU A 31 6.14 -0.41 20.14
CA LEU A 31 7.05 0.37 19.29
C LEU A 31 6.52 0.49 17.86
N SER A 32 5.99 -0.59 17.29
CA SER A 32 5.32 -0.54 15.98
C SER A 32 4.18 0.47 15.97
N LYS A 33 3.33 0.45 17.00
CA LYS A 33 2.22 1.41 17.13
C LYS A 33 2.71 2.85 17.22
N LEU A 34 3.70 3.12 18.07
CA LEU A 34 4.26 4.45 18.23
C LEU A 34 4.93 4.93 16.94
N ALA A 35 5.79 4.11 16.35
CA ALA A 35 6.48 4.42 15.10
C ALA A 35 5.48 4.71 13.98
N ASN A 36 4.46 3.88 13.81
CA ASN A 36 3.44 4.10 12.78
C ASN A 36 2.59 5.35 13.06
N ARG A 37 2.28 5.65 14.32
CA ARG A 37 1.57 6.88 14.69
C ARG A 37 2.37 8.15 14.34
N LEU A 38 3.67 8.14 14.63
CA LEU A 38 4.56 9.25 14.28
C LEU A 38 4.71 9.38 12.77
N LEU A 39 4.86 8.25 12.08
CA LEU A 39 4.94 8.20 10.63
C LEU A 39 3.67 8.76 9.98
N ASN A 40 2.50 8.29 10.41
CA ASN A 40 1.24 8.77 9.85
C ASN A 40 1.03 10.27 10.09
N ARG A 41 1.40 10.80 11.27
CA ARG A 41 1.37 12.25 11.52
C ARG A 41 2.27 13.02 10.55
N ALA A 42 3.37 12.41 10.13
CA ALA A 42 4.31 13.05 9.21
C ALA A 42 3.88 12.98 7.75
N VAL A 43 3.13 11.95 7.33
CA VAL A 43 2.88 11.69 5.90
C VAL A 43 1.40 11.63 5.50
N ALA A 44 0.49 11.23 6.42
CA ALA A 44 -0.92 11.03 6.06
C ALA A 44 -1.57 12.32 5.53
N GLY A 45 -2.34 12.17 4.46
CA GLY A 45 -3.05 13.27 3.82
C GLY A 45 -2.17 14.20 2.98
N LYS A 46 -0.86 13.96 2.90
CA LYS A 46 0.01 14.77 2.02
C LYS A 46 -0.30 14.52 0.56
N ASN A 47 -0.58 15.58 -0.15
CA ASN A 47 -0.80 15.56 -1.59
C ASN A 47 0.51 15.80 -2.35
N ARG A 48 0.48 15.50 -3.65
CA ARG A 48 1.51 15.85 -4.62
C ARG A 48 0.94 16.90 -5.56
N ASP A 49 1.64 18.01 -5.72
CA ASP A 49 1.21 19.10 -6.62
C ASP A 49 1.17 18.68 -8.09
N THR A 50 1.87 17.60 -8.41
CA THR A 50 1.96 16.99 -9.74
C THR A 50 0.86 15.98 -10.05
N LEU A 51 -0.01 15.66 -9.06
CA LEU A 51 -1.08 14.66 -9.16
C LEU A 51 -2.37 15.18 -8.55
N ASN A 52 -3.49 14.74 -9.10
CA ASN A 52 -4.77 14.81 -8.38
C ASN A 52 -4.78 13.71 -7.31
N CYS A 53 -4.98 14.11 -6.06
CA CYS A 53 -4.92 13.23 -4.89
C CYS A 53 -6.22 13.31 -4.12
N ASP A 54 -7.01 12.24 -4.18
CA ASP A 54 -8.26 12.10 -3.43
C ASP A 54 -8.09 11.11 -2.27
N GLU A 55 -9.00 11.16 -1.31
CA GLU A 55 -9.11 10.20 -0.22
C GLU A 55 -10.51 9.59 -0.22
N VAL A 56 -10.57 8.28 -0.11
CA VAL A 56 -11.82 7.53 -0.07
C VAL A 56 -11.83 6.58 1.11
N TYR A 57 -13.01 6.24 1.59
CA TYR A 57 -13.22 5.29 2.68
C TYR A 57 -14.08 4.14 2.16
N ILE A 58 -13.50 2.94 2.21
CA ILE A 58 -14.08 1.71 1.68
C ILE A 58 -14.60 0.90 2.87
N PRO A 59 -15.91 0.57 2.94
CA PRO A 59 -16.42 -0.26 4.02
C PRO A 59 -15.82 -1.65 3.95
N SER A 60 -15.30 -2.15 5.08
CA SER A 60 -14.85 -3.54 5.17
C SER A 60 -16.03 -4.50 5.15
N SER A 61 -15.85 -5.71 4.63
CA SER A 61 -16.90 -6.73 4.54
C SER A 61 -17.44 -7.17 5.90
N ASP A 62 -16.63 -7.03 6.96
CA ASP A 62 -17.04 -7.30 8.33
C ASP A 62 -17.86 -6.16 8.97
N GLY A 63 -18.04 -5.05 8.27
CA GLY A 63 -18.79 -3.86 8.71
C GLY A 63 -18.18 -3.10 9.89
N ARG A 64 -17.02 -3.52 10.39
CA ARG A 64 -16.39 -2.95 11.60
C ARG A 64 -15.33 -1.90 11.32
N TRP A 65 -14.90 -1.80 10.06
CA TRP A 65 -13.79 -0.93 9.67
C TRP A 65 -14.10 -0.15 8.39
N GLN A 66 -13.53 1.05 8.31
CA GLN A 66 -13.48 1.83 7.08
C GLN A 66 -12.04 1.85 6.60
N ILE A 67 -11.78 1.25 5.46
CA ILE A 67 -10.45 1.19 4.86
C ILE A 67 -10.20 2.53 4.19
N ARG A 68 -9.32 3.34 4.79
CA ARG A 68 -8.85 4.56 4.13
C ARG A 68 -8.01 4.19 2.91
N ALA A 69 -8.29 4.78 1.77
CA ALA A 69 -7.48 4.61 0.59
C ALA A 69 -7.19 5.95 -0.09
N ARG A 70 -6.00 6.08 -0.63
CA ARG A 70 -5.61 7.22 -1.46
C ARG A 70 -5.83 6.88 -2.92
N VAL A 71 -6.37 7.85 -3.66
CA VAL A 71 -6.54 7.76 -5.11
C VAL A 71 -5.64 8.80 -5.75
N TYR A 72 -4.75 8.35 -6.63
CA TYR A 72 -3.84 9.22 -7.37
C TYR A 72 -4.15 9.15 -8.86
N LYS A 73 -4.22 10.32 -9.50
CA LYS A 73 -4.52 10.46 -10.94
C LYS A 73 -3.58 11.50 -11.57
N PRO A 74 -3.32 11.44 -12.88
CA PRO A 74 -2.67 12.55 -13.55
C PRO A 74 -3.50 13.84 -13.43
N LEU A 75 -2.85 15.01 -13.49
CA LEU A 75 -3.54 16.31 -13.41
C LEU A 75 -4.55 16.50 -14.55
N GLN A 76 -4.27 15.95 -15.73
CA GLN A 76 -5.14 16.00 -16.89
C GLN A 76 -5.51 14.58 -17.30
N GLN A 77 -6.81 14.35 -17.48
CA GLN A 77 -7.35 13.07 -17.89
C GLN A 77 -8.53 13.31 -18.84
N ASP A 78 -8.35 12.94 -20.09
CA ASP A 78 -9.32 13.11 -21.20
C ASP A 78 -10.10 11.83 -21.54
N ARG A 79 -9.70 10.69 -20.96
CA ARG A 79 -10.28 9.36 -21.19
C ARG A 79 -10.11 8.47 -19.98
N PRO A 80 -10.90 7.38 -19.87
CA PRO A 80 -10.69 6.37 -18.83
C PRO A 80 -9.30 5.72 -18.95
N LEU A 81 -8.58 5.63 -17.83
CA LEU A 81 -7.21 5.12 -17.74
C LEU A 81 -7.18 3.71 -17.14
N PRO A 82 -6.11 2.92 -17.36
CA PRO A 82 -5.91 1.67 -16.62
C PRO A 82 -5.97 1.89 -15.11
N LEU A 83 -6.46 0.89 -14.38
CA LEU A 83 -6.56 0.89 -12.92
C LEU A 83 -5.37 0.13 -12.30
N LEU A 84 -4.66 0.78 -11.38
CA LEU A 84 -3.60 0.16 -10.61
C LEU A 84 -4.00 0.13 -9.13
N ILE A 85 -4.07 -1.07 -8.54
CA ILE A 85 -4.19 -1.24 -7.09
C ILE A 85 -2.79 -1.41 -6.53
N TYR A 86 -2.39 -0.57 -5.58
CA TYR A 86 -1.02 -0.57 -5.09
C TYR A 86 -0.93 -0.74 -3.57
N PHE A 87 -0.21 -1.77 -3.13
CA PHE A 87 -0.01 -2.06 -1.73
C PHE A 87 1.38 -1.63 -1.25
N HIS A 88 1.39 -0.76 -0.24
CA HIS A 88 2.65 -0.25 0.32
C HIS A 88 3.39 -1.32 1.13
N GLY A 89 4.70 -1.18 1.28
CA GLY A 89 5.52 -1.99 2.16
C GLY A 89 5.43 -1.58 3.63
N GLY A 90 6.25 -2.18 4.47
CA GLY A 90 6.34 -1.86 5.90
C GLY A 90 6.20 -3.07 6.82
N GLY A 91 6.52 -4.28 6.33
CA GLY A 91 6.53 -5.51 7.12
C GLY A 91 5.17 -5.87 7.72
N TYR A 92 4.07 -5.43 7.12
CA TYR A 92 2.69 -5.57 7.61
C TYR A 92 2.40 -4.82 8.93
N VAL A 93 3.36 -4.12 9.49
CA VAL A 93 3.25 -3.42 10.79
C VAL A 93 3.44 -1.91 10.69
N LEU A 94 4.01 -1.40 9.61
CA LEU A 94 4.28 0.01 9.38
C LEU A 94 3.79 0.45 7.99
N GLY A 95 3.70 1.76 7.81
CA GLY A 95 3.50 2.37 6.51
C GLY A 95 2.13 2.97 6.29
N ALA A 96 2.08 3.80 5.27
CA ALA A 96 0.88 4.43 4.74
C ALA A 96 1.05 4.59 3.22
N PRO A 97 -0.05 4.71 2.45
CA PRO A 97 0.02 4.83 0.99
C PRO A 97 0.87 6.03 0.53
N GLU A 98 0.87 7.13 1.27
CA GLU A 98 1.65 8.33 0.95
C GLU A 98 3.16 8.10 0.90
N MET A 99 3.67 7.09 1.61
CA MET A 99 5.10 6.73 1.55
C MET A 99 5.53 6.20 0.17
N SER A 100 4.58 5.76 -0.62
CA SER A 100 4.83 5.26 -1.98
C SER A 100 4.58 6.33 -3.05
N ALA A 101 4.20 7.55 -2.68
CA ALA A 101 3.76 8.58 -3.62
C ALA A 101 4.81 8.88 -4.70
N ASP A 102 6.11 8.91 -4.36
CA ASP A 102 7.19 9.10 -5.36
C ASP A 102 7.24 7.99 -6.41
N VAL A 103 6.99 6.75 -5.99
CA VAL A 103 6.97 5.59 -6.90
C VAL A 103 5.72 5.64 -7.77
N LEU A 104 4.56 5.95 -7.16
CA LEU A 104 3.29 6.05 -7.87
C LEU A 104 3.29 7.18 -8.90
N GLU A 105 3.87 8.33 -8.56
CA GLU A 105 4.07 9.44 -9.49
C GLU A 105 4.89 9.04 -10.71
N ARG A 106 5.97 8.26 -10.52
CA ARG A 106 6.76 7.72 -11.64
C ARG A 106 5.94 6.76 -12.52
N PHE A 107 5.12 5.90 -11.93
CA PHE A 107 4.21 5.05 -12.70
C PHE A 107 3.24 5.88 -13.54
N ILE A 108 2.55 6.84 -12.92
CA ILE A 108 1.56 7.71 -13.57
C ILE A 108 2.20 8.53 -14.69
N ASN A 109 3.39 9.09 -14.47
CA ASN A 109 4.11 9.90 -15.46
C ASN A 109 4.66 9.05 -16.63
N THR A 110 5.00 7.77 -16.40
CA THR A 110 5.51 6.89 -17.45
C THR A 110 4.38 6.27 -18.27
N ARG A 111 3.32 5.84 -17.59
CA ARG A 111 2.11 5.24 -18.16
C ARG A 111 0.90 5.71 -17.38
N PRO A 112 0.17 6.71 -17.87
CA PRO A 112 -0.99 7.26 -17.17
C PRO A 112 -1.96 6.18 -16.71
N CYS A 113 -2.25 6.18 -15.41
CA CYS A 113 -3.18 5.25 -14.77
C CYS A 113 -3.84 5.92 -13.56
N VAL A 114 -4.99 5.39 -13.15
CA VAL A 114 -5.59 5.69 -11.85
C VAL A 114 -5.04 4.70 -10.84
N VAL A 115 -4.50 5.20 -9.73
CA VAL A 115 -3.96 4.35 -8.66
C VAL A 115 -4.86 4.42 -7.45
N VAL A 116 -5.25 3.26 -6.90
CA VAL A 116 -5.93 3.14 -5.60
C VAL A 116 -4.99 2.43 -4.63
N ALA A 117 -4.63 3.10 -3.54
CA ALA A 117 -3.67 2.62 -2.56
C ALA A 117 -4.27 2.62 -1.15
N PRO A 118 -4.63 1.45 -0.59
CA PRO A 118 -5.23 1.35 0.74
C PRO A 118 -4.21 1.54 1.85
N ASP A 119 -4.67 2.13 2.96
CA ASP A 119 -4.01 2.09 4.26
C ASP A 119 -4.53 0.88 5.04
N TYR A 120 -4.17 -0.32 4.57
CA TYR A 120 -4.64 -1.58 5.13
C TYR A 120 -4.29 -1.74 6.62
N ARG A 121 -5.12 -2.44 7.38
CA ARG A 121 -4.92 -2.70 8.82
C ARG A 121 -3.57 -3.35 9.08
N LYS A 122 -2.86 -2.79 10.06
CA LYS A 122 -1.55 -3.30 10.46
C LYS A 122 -1.71 -4.48 11.43
N ALA A 123 -0.84 -5.48 11.31
CA ALA A 123 -0.92 -6.71 12.08
C ALA A 123 -0.89 -6.52 13.61
N TYR A 124 -0.38 -5.39 14.10
CA TYR A 124 -0.46 -5.06 15.52
C TYR A 124 -1.85 -4.53 15.94
N THR A 125 -2.64 -4.01 15.02
CA THR A 125 -4.03 -3.59 15.28
C THR A 125 -4.93 -4.82 15.23
N GLU A 126 -4.90 -5.51 14.12
CA GLU A 126 -5.63 -6.74 13.89
C GLU A 126 -4.77 -7.67 13.01
N PRO A 127 -4.42 -8.88 13.52
CA PRO A 127 -3.53 -9.79 12.80
C PRO A 127 -4.17 -10.34 11.51
N PHE A 128 -3.40 -11.13 10.78
CA PHE A 128 -3.92 -11.86 9.62
C PHE A 128 -5.25 -12.55 9.95
N PRO A 129 -6.28 -12.47 9.08
CA PRO A 129 -6.21 -11.99 7.69
C PRO A 129 -6.65 -10.53 7.46
N ALA A 130 -6.78 -9.68 8.50
CA ALA A 130 -7.41 -8.36 8.38
C ALA A 130 -6.80 -7.49 7.27
N GLY A 131 -5.49 -7.25 7.29
CA GLY A 131 -4.83 -6.44 6.25
C GLY A 131 -4.90 -7.04 4.85
N PHE A 132 -4.92 -8.38 4.74
CA PHE A 132 -5.15 -9.07 3.48
C PHE A 132 -6.57 -8.86 2.96
N ASN A 133 -7.57 -8.96 3.84
CA ASN A 133 -8.96 -8.71 3.47
C ASN A 133 -9.16 -7.26 3.02
N ASP A 134 -8.58 -6.29 3.74
CA ASP A 134 -8.63 -4.88 3.34
C ASP A 134 -8.08 -4.65 1.92
N CYS A 135 -6.97 -5.29 1.59
CA CYS A 135 -6.37 -5.22 0.24
C CYS A 135 -7.27 -5.85 -0.82
N TYR A 136 -7.86 -7.00 -0.53
CA TYR A 136 -8.77 -7.68 -1.44
C TYR A 136 -10.06 -6.87 -1.66
N GLU A 137 -10.66 -6.36 -0.60
CA GLU A 137 -11.85 -5.51 -0.65
C GLU A 137 -11.59 -4.21 -1.40
N THR A 138 -10.40 -3.64 -1.24
CA THR A 138 -9.98 -2.48 -2.04
C THR A 138 -9.93 -2.80 -3.54
N LEU A 139 -9.41 -3.96 -3.92
CA LEU A 139 -9.42 -4.40 -5.32
C LEU A 139 -10.84 -4.48 -5.86
N LEU A 140 -11.73 -5.18 -5.15
CA LEU A 140 -13.13 -5.35 -5.55
C LEU A 140 -13.86 -4.00 -5.64
N TRP A 141 -13.71 -3.16 -4.60
CA TRP A 141 -14.32 -1.84 -4.58
C TRP A 141 -13.85 -0.98 -5.75
N ALA A 142 -12.54 -0.92 -5.98
CA ALA A 142 -11.97 -0.07 -7.03
C ALA A 142 -12.39 -0.55 -8.44
N THR A 143 -12.50 -1.85 -8.66
CA THR A 143 -12.98 -2.42 -9.92
C THR A 143 -14.45 -2.10 -10.15
N ASN A 144 -15.29 -2.24 -9.12
CA ASN A 144 -16.73 -1.92 -9.18
C ASN A 144 -17.01 -0.43 -9.34
N ASN A 145 -16.11 0.44 -8.89
CA ASN A 145 -16.24 1.89 -8.98
C ASN A 145 -15.31 2.50 -10.05
N ALA A 146 -14.79 1.70 -10.97
CA ALA A 146 -13.79 2.12 -11.95
C ALA A 146 -14.27 3.33 -12.77
N GLU A 147 -15.51 3.33 -13.24
CA GLU A 147 -16.09 4.43 -14.01
C GLU A 147 -16.08 5.75 -13.23
N GLN A 148 -16.51 5.73 -11.96
CA GLN A 148 -16.52 6.91 -11.10
C GLN A 148 -15.11 7.43 -10.80
N LEU A 149 -14.13 6.53 -10.78
CA LEU A 149 -12.72 6.85 -10.62
C LEU A 149 -12.09 7.40 -11.92
N GLY A 150 -12.80 7.31 -13.05
CA GLY A 150 -12.23 7.60 -14.37
C GLY A 150 -11.29 6.50 -14.85
N ALA A 151 -11.47 5.27 -14.36
CA ALA A 151 -10.62 4.13 -14.67
C ALA A 151 -11.35 3.09 -15.53
N ARG A 152 -10.59 2.14 -16.09
CA ARG A 152 -11.08 1.03 -16.90
C ARG A 152 -11.12 -0.24 -16.05
N CYS A 153 -12.29 -0.85 -15.91
CA CYS A 153 -12.45 -2.14 -15.23
C CYS A 153 -11.89 -3.34 -16.01
N ASP A 154 -11.70 -3.21 -17.34
CA ASP A 154 -11.11 -4.24 -18.21
C ASP A 154 -9.57 -4.18 -18.27
N ARG A 155 -8.96 -3.23 -17.55
CA ARG A 155 -7.50 -3.03 -17.47
C ARG A 155 -7.06 -2.78 -16.03
N VAL A 156 -7.07 -3.85 -15.25
CA VAL A 156 -6.71 -3.81 -13.83
C VAL A 156 -5.34 -4.45 -13.61
N MET A 157 -4.50 -3.79 -12.85
CA MET A 157 -3.19 -4.29 -12.41
C MET A 157 -3.09 -4.18 -10.89
N VAL A 158 -2.49 -5.17 -10.26
CA VAL A 158 -2.16 -5.15 -8.84
C VAL A 158 -0.65 -5.14 -8.69
N ALA A 159 -0.12 -4.24 -7.87
CA ALA A 159 1.31 -4.14 -7.60
C ALA A 159 1.58 -3.77 -6.14
N GLY A 160 2.81 -3.91 -5.70
CA GLY A 160 3.24 -3.54 -4.37
C GLY A 160 4.71 -3.85 -4.15
N HIS A 161 5.28 -3.34 -3.07
CA HIS A 161 6.68 -3.60 -2.75
C HIS A 161 6.85 -4.21 -1.37
N SER A 162 7.88 -5.04 -1.17
CA SER A 162 8.17 -5.70 0.11
C SER A 162 6.94 -6.48 0.62
N ALA A 163 6.45 -6.17 1.82
CA ALA A 163 5.21 -6.76 2.36
C ALA A 163 4.00 -6.57 1.42
N GLY A 164 3.89 -5.41 0.76
CA GLY A 164 2.89 -5.14 -0.27
C GLY A 164 3.02 -6.05 -1.49
N GLY A 165 4.24 -6.48 -1.85
CA GLY A 165 4.47 -7.49 -2.88
C GLY A 165 3.89 -8.86 -2.51
N GLY A 166 4.03 -9.26 -1.25
CA GLY A 166 3.39 -10.48 -0.72
C GLY A 166 1.85 -10.39 -0.75
N LEU A 167 1.30 -9.22 -0.37
CA LEU A 167 -0.14 -8.97 -0.48
C LEU A 167 -0.61 -8.98 -1.94
N THR A 168 0.19 -8.44 -2.87
CA THR A 168 -0.09 -8.47 -4.31
C THR A 168 -0.28 -9.90 -4.80
N ALA A 169 0.67 -10.79 -4.51
CA ALA A 169 0.59 -12.19 -4.91
C ALA A 169 -0.65 -12.89 -4.32
N ALA A 170 -0.87 -12.72 -3.02
CA ALA A 170 -1.99 -13.37 -2.33
C ALA A 170 -3.36 -12.86 -2.81
N VAL A 171 -3.51 -11.54 -2.98
CA VAL A 171 -4.76 -10.91 -3.47
C VAL A 171 -5.05 -11.32 -4.92
N THR A 172 -4.02 -11.35 -5.78
CA THR A 172 -4.18 -11.77 -7.18
C THR A 172 -4.62 -13.23 -7.28
N TRP A 173 -4.05 -14.12 -6.48
CA TRP A 173 -4.49 -15.52 -6.43
C TRP A 173 -5.94 -15.64 -5.97
N LYS A 174 -6.31 -14.96 -4.89
CA LYS A 174 -7.70 -14.99 -4.41
C LYS A 174 -8.67 -14.45 -5.46
N ALA A 175 -8.34 -13.36 -6.13
CA ALA A 175 -9.19 -12.77 -7.17
C ALA A 175 -9.40 -13.73 -8.35
N ARG A 176 -8.31 -14.35 -8.84
CA ARG A 176 -8.37 -15.37 -9.88
C ARG A 176 -9.25 -16.56 -9.47
N ASP A 177 -9.00 -17.12 -8.28
CA ASP A 177 -9.67 -18.34 -7.83
C ASP A 177 -11.17 -18.12 -7.51
N SER A 178 -11.54 -16.89 -7.15
CA SER A 178 -12.93 -16.49 -6.93
C SER A 178 -13.67 -16.04 -8.21
N GLY A 179 -12.96 -15.85 -9.32
CA GLY A 179 -13.53 -15.28 -10.53
C GLY A 179 -14.03 -13.85 -10.38
N ALA A 180 -13.48 -13.10 -9.44
CA ALA A 180 -13.99 -11.78 -9.05
C ALA A 180 -13.44 -10.62 -9.91
N VAL A 181 -12.36 -10.85 -10.64
CA VAL A 181 -11.70 -9.89 -11.55
C VAL A 181 -11.08 -10.62 -12.73
#